data_b430b3ab1d44fa7768dcd2be99d04a1d
#
_entry.id   b430b3ab1d44fa7768dcd2be99d04a1d
#
_cell.length_a   1.000
_cell.length_b   1.000
_cell.length_c   1.000
_cell.angle_alpha   90.00
_cell.angle_beta   90.00
_cell.angle_gamma   90.00
#
_symmetry.space_group_name_H-M   'P 1'
#
loop_
_entity.id
_entity.type
_entity.pdbx_description
1 polymer ?
#
loop_
_entity_poly.entity_id
_entity_poly.type
_entity_poly.pdbx_seq_one_letter_code
_entity_poly.pdbx_strand_id
1 'polypeptide(L)'
;DQPRSRGLGDVYKRQVRIHGKKDSKVKVFLISMDDKNTKILESTYAKLEENAQVKVYEYRLGGREVIANTKADLLGDKSDLEIESIYFAYDEDQLDIQYDMDHYGKESLSDLKINGAMKDRAFKKLSSTLDFKVGSSKSDGSEEENVILLSDEAKSLSVPVLLSGEDDVAGNHAASCGKLDEESIFYIMSRGLTRSEAESLVINSRFIGPIDQLDDETHKEKIWNKVKEIMG
;
A
#
# COMPACT_ATOMS: atom_id res chain seq x y z
N ASP A 1 10.87 -33.71 -30.02
CA ASP A 1 9.77 -33.17 -29.23
C ASP A 1 10.22 -33.03 -27.77
N GLN A 2 10.69 -31.85 -27.41
CA GLN A 2 10.92 -31.54 -26.00
C GLN A 2 9.56 -31.11 -25.38
N PRO A 3 9.18 -31.61 -24.20
CA PRO A 3 7.98 -31.16 -23.55
C PRO A 3 8.16 -29.67 -23.18
N ARG A 4 7.34 -28.82 -23.79
CA ARG A 4 7.24 -27.42 -23.39
C ARG A 4 6.89 -27.42 -21.89
N SER A 5 7.76 -26.85 -21.07
CA SER A 5 7.47 -26.57 -19.66
C SER A 5 6.15 -25.82 -19.59
N ARG A 6 5.15 -26.41 -18.96
CA ARG A 6 3.90 -25.73 -18.62
C ARG A 6 4.25 -24.56 -17.71
N GLY A 7 4.06 -23.36 -18.21
CA GLY A 7 4.45 -22.08 -17.68
C GLY A 7 4.44 -21.97 -16.16
N LEU A 8 5.61 -21.83 -15.62
CA LEU A 8 5.81 -20.89 -14.54
C LEU A 8 5.51 -19.52 -15.16
N GLY A 9 4.45 -18.84 -14.71
CA GLY A 9 4.16 -17.49 -15.17
C GLY A 9 5.39 -16.59 -15.04
N ASP A 10 5.42 -15.50 -15.77
CA ASP A 10 6.55 -14.59 -15.73
C ASP A 10 6.78 -14.11 -14.28
N VAL A 11 8.06 -14.08 -13.88
CA VAL A 11 8.47 -13.57 -12.57
C VAL A 11 9.13 -12.22 -12.76
N TYR A 12 8.48 -11.19 -12.22
CA TYR A 12 9.04 -9.84 -12.20
C TYR A 12 9.70 -9.57 -10.85
N LYS A 13 10.92 -9.04 -10.86
CA LYS A 13 11.65 -8.64 -9.65
C LYS A 13 12.01 -7.18 -9.73
N ARG A 14 11.61 -6.42 -8.69
CA ARG A 14 11.95 -5.01 -8.54
C ARG A 14 12.65 -4.80 -7.20
N GLN A 15 13.79 -4.11 -7.25
CA GLN A 15 14.46 -3.60 -6.06
C GLN A 15 14.65 -2.10 -6.19
N VAL A 16 14.23 -1.37 -5.16
CA VAL A 16 14.36 0.09 -5.09
C VAL A 16 15.14 0.46 -3.83
N ARG A 17 16.07 1.38 -3.96
CA ARG A 17 16.80 1.96 -2.84
C ARG A 17 16.63 3.46 -2.86
N ILE A 18 16.14 4.00 -1.76
CA ILE A 18 15.90 5.43 -1.57
C ILE A 18 16.87 5.92 -0.50
N HIS A 19 17.60 6.97 -0.80
CA HIS A 19 18.49 7.61 0.17
C HIS A 19 18.12 9.09 0.29
N GLY A 20 17.29 9.40 1.30
CA GLY A 20 17.00 10.77 1.72
C GLY A 20 18.20 11.32 2.46
N LYS A 21 19.00 12.15 1.77
CA LYS A 21 20.13 12.84 2.38
C LYS A 21 19.64 13.99 3.27
N LYS A 22 20.52 14.46 4.15
CA LYS A 22 20.22 15.60 5.02
C LYS A 22 19.53 16.74 4.26
N ASP A 23 18.43 17.27 4.82
CA ASP A 23 17.63 18.38 4.31
C ASP A 23 17.02 18.14 2.92
N SER A 24 17.02 16.91 2.39
CA SER A 24 16.45 16.59 1.09
C SER A 24 14.95 16.32 1.14
N LYS A 25 14.30 16.57 -0.01
CA LYS A 25 12.90 16.16 -0.25
C LYS A 25 12.85 15.23 -1.45
N VAL A 26 12.27 14.04 -1.25
CA VAL A 26 12.20 13.01 -2.28
C VAL A 26 10.75 12.54 -2.40
N LYS A 27 10.25 12.46 -3.62
CA LYS A 27 8.95 11.87 -3.95
C LYS A 27 9.16 10.72 -4.93
N VAL A 28 8.62 9.55 -4.62
CA VAL A 28 8.79 8.33 -5.41
C VAL A 28 7.44 7.72 -5.72
N PHE A 29 7.23 7.30 -6.96
CA PHE A 29 6.03 6.59 -7.39
C PHE A 29 6.41 5.20 -7.87
N LEU A 30 5.82 4.19 -7.26
CA LEU A 30 6.03 2.77 -7.56
C LEU A 30 4.73 2.19 -8.13
N ILE A 31 4.70 1.95 -9.44
CA ILE A 31 3.49 1.51 -10.13
C ILE A 31 3.68 0.08 -10.62
N SER A 32 2.79 -0.82 -10.20
CA SER A 32 2.70 -2.21 -10.62
C SER A 32 1.31 -2.47 -11.19
N MET A 33 1.24 -2.71 -12.50
CA MET A 33 0.01 -3.02 -13.24
C MET A 33 0.26 -4.22 -14.18
N ASP A 34 0.97 -5.22 -13.67
CA ASP A 34 1.39 -6.38 -14.43
C ASP A 34 0.22 -7.32 -14.76
N ASP A 35 0.43 -8.20 -15.73
CA ASP A 35 -0.56 -9.18 -16.12
C ASP A 35 -0.89 -10.14 -14.96
N LYS A 36 -2.13 -10.59 -14.90
CA LYS A 36 -2.64 -11.47 -13.84
C LYS A 36 -1.98 -12.86 -13.73
N ASN A 37 -1.09 -13.22 -14.63
CA ASN A 37 -0.30 -14.45 -14.53
C ASN A 37 1.12 -14.19 -14.00
N THR A 38 1.45 -12.95 -13.71
CA THR A 38 2.78 -12.54 -13.25
C THR A 38 2.93 -12.73 -11.74
N LYS A 39 4.06 -13.32 -11.34
CA LYS A 39 4.52 -13.29 -9.94
C LYS A 39 5.44 -12.10 -9.74
N ILE A 40 5.14 -11.29 -8.74
CA ILE A 40 5.85 -10.04 -8.47
C ILE A 40 6.60 -10.16 -7.15
N LEU A 41 7.91 -9.90 -7.19
CA LEU A 41 8.77 -9.79 -6.02
C LEU A 41 9.29 -8.36 -5.93
N GLU A 42 8.84 -7.61 -4.94
CA GLU A 42 9.24 -6.22 -4.72
C GLU A 42 10.02 -6.08 -3.41
N SER A 43 11.08 -5.30 -3.45
CA SER A 43 11.82 -4.92 -2.25
C SER A 43 12.21 -3.46 -2.35
N THR A 44 11.71 -2.66 -1.42
CA THR A 44 12.04 -1.24 -1.29
C THR A 44 12.79 -1.04 0.02
N TYR A 45 13.91 -0.32 -0.03
CA TYR A 45 14.64 0.09 1.16
C TYR A 45 14.84 1.60 1.13
N ALA A 46 14.39 2.27 2.18
CA ALA A 46 14.56 3.70 2.38
C ALA A 46 15.48 3.97 3.57
N LYS A 47 16.44 4.87 3.39
CA LYS A 47 17.32 5.36 4.44
C LYS A 47 17.18 6.87 4.51
N LEU A 48 16.87 7.41 5.71
CA LEU A 48 16.65 8.83 5.90
C LEU A 48 17.67 9.42 6.86
N GLU A 49 18.36 10.45 6.41
CA GLU A 49 19.28 11.26 7.23
C GLU A 49 18.52 12.41 7.92
N GLU A 50 19.23 13.24 8.68
CA GLU A 50 18.67 14.37 9.44
C GLU A 50 17.81 15.28 8.55
N ASN A 51 16.58 15.58 9.00
CA ASN A 51 15.61 16.46 8.34
C ASN A 51 15.28 16.05 6.88
N ALA A 52 15.54 14.80 6.49
CA ALA A 52 15.14 14.28 5.18
C ALA A 52 13.63 14.01 5.15
N GLN A 53 12.96 14.41 4.08
CA GLN A 53 11.54 14.14 3.82
C GLN A 53 11.41 13.22 2.63
N VAL A 54 10.81 12.05 2.84
CA VAL A 54 10.60 11.05 1.79
C VAL A 54 9.13 10.69 1.72
N LYS A 55 8.55 10.82 0.52
CA LYS A 55 7.18 10.38 0.24
C LYS A 55 7.20 9.27 -0.81
N VAL A 56 6.57 8.16 -0.51
CA VAL A 56 6.46 7.00 -1.41
C VAL A 56 5.00 6.72 -1.69
N TYR A 57 4.64 6.69 -2.97
CA TYR A 57 3.31 6.32 -3.43
C TYR A 57 3.39 4.98 -4.15
N GLU A 58 2.62 4.01 -3.68
CA GLU A 58 2.64 2.65 -4.19
C GLU A 58 1.28 2.27 -4.78
N TYR A 59 1.28 1.83 -6.05
CA TYR A 59 0.07 1.44 -6.77
C TYR A 59 0.22 -0.01 -7.22
N ARG A 60 -0.51 -0.94 -6.59
CA ARG A 60 -0.49 -2.38 -6.88
C ARG A 60 -1.84 -2.82 -7.45
N LEU A 61 -1.92 -2.86 -8.77
CA LEU A 61 -3.15 -3.14 -9.52
C LEU A 61 -2.99 -4.32 -10.48
N GLY A 62 -2.18 -5.30 -10.13
CA GLY A 62 -1.93 -6.47 -10.95
C GLY A 62 -0.97 -7.45 -10.28
N GLY A 63 -0.75 -8.59 -10.98
CA GLY A 63 0.05 -9.70 -10.48
C GLY A 63 -0.79 -10.71 -9.70
N ARG A 64 -0.63 -12.00 -10.02
CA ARG A 64 -1.35 -13.09 -9.36
C ARG A 64 -0.82 -13.40 -7.96
N GLU A 65 0.48 -13.30 -7.80
CA GLU A 65 1.17 -13.52 -6.54
C GLU A 65 2.16 -12.38 -6.34
N VAL A 66 1.90 -11.55 -5.34
CA VAL A 66 2.72 -10.38 -5.03
C VAL A 66 3.35 -10.58 -3.66
N ILE A 67 4.66 -10.54 -3.61
CA ILE A 67 5.43 -10.49 -2.38
C ILE A 67 6.18 -9.16 -2.37
N ALA A 68 5.77 -8.25 -1.49
CA ALA A 68 6.32 -6.91 -1.40
C ALA A 68 6.84 -6.63 0.02
N ASN A 69 8.06 -6.16 0.11
CA ASN A 69 8.67 -5.73 1.36
C ASN A 69 9.18 -4.30 1.21
N THR A 70 8.77 -3.43 2.12
CA THR A 70 9.27 -2.07 2.24
C THR A 70 9.83 -1.87 3.63
N LYS A 71 11.14 -1.66 3.70
CA LYS A 71 11.85 -1.33 4.94
C LYS A 71 12.36 0.09 4.91
N ALA A 72 12.24 0.80 6.04
CA ALA A 72 12.77 2.14 6.20
C ALA A 72 13.56 2.29 7.51
N ASP A 73 14.74 2.87 7.42
CA ASP A 73 15.54 3.28 8.56
C ASP A 73 15.53 4.82 8.67
N LEU A 74 14.84 5.35 9.67
CA LEU A 74 14.78 6.77 10.00
C LEU A 74 15.96 7.11 10.92
N LEU A 75 17.15 7.29 10.33
CA LEU A 75 18.42 7.39 11.07
C LEU A 75 18.66 8.77 11.65
N GLY A 76 18.23 9.81 10.94
CA GLY A 76 18.50 11.19 11.33
C GLY A 76 17.38 11.80 12.17
N ASP A 77 17.74 12.75 13.01
CA ASP A 77 16.77 13.54 13.76
C ASP A 77 15.83 14.28 12.78
N LYS A 78 14.53 14.34 13.12
CA LYS A 78 13.48 14.98 12.31
C LYS A 78 13.35 14.43 10.89
N SER A 79 13.79 13.19 10.65
CA SER A 79 13.49 12.50 9.39
C SER A 79 12.00 12.19 9.30
N ASP A 80 11.44 12.32 8.09
CA ASP A 80 10.01 12.24 7.86
C ASP A 80 9.73 11.33 6.66
N LEU A 81 8.99 10.23 6.91
CA LEU A 81 8.60 9.25 5.91
C LEU A 81 7.09 9.16 5.81
N GLU A 82 6.57 9.39 4.62
CA GLU A 82 5.16 9.17 4.30
C GLU A 82 5.06 8.10 3.22
N ILE A 83 4.24 7.06 3.46
CA ILE A 83 3.94 6.02 2.48
C ILE A 83 2.43 5.96 2.29
N GLU A 84 1.99 6.22 1.07
CA GLU A 84 0.60 5.99 0.67
C GLU A 84 0.53 4.83 -0.34
N SER A 85 -0.18 3.78 0.01
CA SER A 85 -0.30 2.57 -0.80
C SER A 85 -1.75 2.32 -1.18
N ILE A 86 -2.00 2.04 -2.45
CA ILE A 86 -3.26 1.46 -2.91
C ILE A 86 -3.02 0.09 -3.54
N TYR A 87 -3.95 -0.82 -3.32
CA TYR A 87 -3.98 -2.10 -4.01
C TYR A 87 -5.40 -2.52 -4.37
N PHE A 88 -5.51 -3.27 -5.48
CA PHE A 88 -6.73 -3.94 -5.84
C PHE A 88 -6.42 -5.40 -6.18
N ALA A 89 -6.90 -6.32 -5.33
CA ALA A 89 -6.73 -7.77 -5.51
C ALA A 89 -8.07 -8.40 -5.95
N TYR A 90 -8.04 -9.27 -6.95
CA TYR A 90 -9.23 -9.89 -7.52
C TYR A 90 -8.94 -11.32 -8.00
N ASP A 91 -9.95 -12.03 -8.50
CA ASP A 91 -9.86 -13.44 -8.87
C ASP A 91 -9.34 -14.30 -7.69
N GLU A 92 -8.16 -14.87 -7.81
CA GLU A 92 -7.45 -15.66 -6.78
C GLU A 92 -6.08 -15.06 -6.45
N ASP A 93 -5.95 -13.74 -6.56
CA ASP A 93 -4.71 -13.03 -6.27
C ASP A 93 -4.28 -13.24 -4.82
N GLN A 94 -2.97 -13.37 -4.63
CA GLN A 94 -2.36 -13.53 -3.32
C GLN A 94 -1.32 -12.41 -3.10
N LEU A 95 -1.59 -11.57 -2.11
CA LEU A 95 -0.71 -10.48 -1.73
C LEU A 95 -0.12 -10.76 -0.34
N ASP A 96 1.21 -10.81 -0.25
CA ASP A 96 1.96 -10.79 1.02
C ASP A 96 2.79 -9.50 1.03
N ILE A 97 2.34 -8.53 1.84
CA ILE A 97 2.91 -7.19 1.90
C ILE A 97 3.46 -6.95 3.30
N GLN A 98 4.69 -6.46 3.37
CA GLN A 98 5.36 -6.16 4.63
C GLN A 98 5.93 -4.74 4.62
N TYR A 99 5.71 -4.03 5.73
CA TYR A 99 6.32 -2.73 6.02
C TYR A 99 7.05 -2.80 7.35
N ASP A 100 8.32 -2.37 7.36
CA ASP A 100 9.12 -2.27 8.57
C ASP A 100 9.71 -0.86 8.65
N MET A 101 9.37 -0.11 9.70
CA MET A 101 9.81 1.26 9.92
C MET A 101 10.56 1.35 11.24
N ASP A 102 11.88 1.49 11.15
CA ASP A 102 12.80 1.59 12.29
C ASP A 102 13.16 3.06 12.58
N HIS A 103 12.74 3.59 13.72
CA HIS A 103 13.03 4.93 14.19
C HIS A 103 14.28 4.95 15.04
N TYR A 104 15.35 5.60 14.57
CA TYR A 104 16.61 5.79 15.28
C TYR A 104 16.83 7.24 15.70
N GLY A 105 16.47 8.20 14.84
CA GLY A 105 16.60 9.63 15.10
C GLY A 105 15.52 10.15 16.02
N LYS A 106 15.81 11.23 16.74
CA LYS A 106 14.84 11.95 17.57
C LYS A 106 13.84 12.72 16.72
N GLU A 107 12.61 12.86 17.22
CA GLU A 107 11.58 13.63 16.54
C GLU A 107 11.33 13.12 15.10
N SER A 108 11.63 11.84 14.82
CA SER A 108 11.39 11.25 13.51
C SER A 108 9.91 10.89 13.33
N LEU A 109 9.41 11.02 12.11
CA LEU A 109 8.01 10.80 11.79
C LEU A 109 7.86 9.71 10.74
N SER A 110 6.86 8.82 10.91
CA SER A 110 6.42 7.90 9.87
C SER A 110 4.91 7.85 9.79
N ASP A 111 4.36 7.95 8.58
CA ASP A 111 2.93 7.83 8.32
C ASP A 111 2.70 6.85 7.17
N LEU A 112 2.06 5.72 7.47
CA LEU A 112 1.73 4.67 6.52
C LEU A 112 0.21 4.60 6.33
N LYS A 113 -0.26 4.95 5.14
CA LYS A 113 -1.66 4.86 4.75
C LYS A 113 -1.86 3.85 3.64
N ILE A 114 -2.73 2.88 3.87
CA ILE A 114 -3.01 1.80 2.93
C ILE A 114 -4.51 1.75 2.65
N ASN A 115 -4.89 1.88 1.39
CA ASN A 115 -6.26 1.69 0.94
C ASN A 115 -6.33 0.50 -0.01
N GLY A 116 -7.09 -0.52 0.36
CA GLY A 116 -7.26 -1.74 -0.40
C GLY A 116 -8.68 -2.00 -0.86
N ALA A 117 -8.82 -2.60 -2.02
CA ALA A 117 -10.06 -3.21 -2.49
C ALA A 117 -9.81 -4.68 -2.84
N MET A 118 -10.75 -5.55 -2.47
CA MET A 118 -10.61 -6.98 -2.70
C MET A 118 -11.91 -7.58 -3.24
N LYS A 119 -11.78 -8.39 -4.29
CA LYS A 119 -12.92 -9.02 -4.98
C LYS A 119 -12.66 -10.50 -5.16
N ASP A 120 -13.72 -11.26 -5.41
CA ASP A 120 -13.71 -12.70 -5.67
C ASP A 120 -13.08 -13.51 -4.53
N ARG A 121 -12.07 -14.34 -4.79
CA ARG A 121 -11.36 -15.17 -3.81
C ARG A 121 -9.97 -14.68 -3.49
N ALA A 122 -9.72 -13.39 -3.69
CA ALA A 122 -8.43 -12.80 -3.40
C ALA A 122 -8.06 -12.92 -1.92
N PHE A 123 -6.78 -13.13 -1.65
CA PHE A 123 -6.22 -13.19 -0.32
C PHE A 123 -5.11 -12.16 -0.15
N LYS A 124 -5.17 -11.37 0.92
CA LYS A 124 -4.11 -10.45 1.30
C LYS A 124 -3.65 -10.73 2.73
N LYS A 125 -2.35 -10.77 2.92
CA LYS A 125 -1.68 -10.66 4.22
C LYS A 125 -0.87 -9.38 4.22
N LEU A 126 -1.12 -8.52 5.21
CA LEU A 126 -0.30 -7.36 5.52
C LEU A 126 0.37 -7.61 6.88
N SER A 127 1.68 -7.40 6.95
CA SER A 127 2.39 -7.26 8.21
C SER A 127 3.13 -5.94 8.25
N SER A 128 3.10 -5.27 9.39
CA SER A 128 3.78 -3.99 9.57
C SER A 128 4.42 -3.93 10.93
N THR A 129 5.57 -3.29 11.00
CA THR A 129 6.30 -3.07 12.24
C THR A 129 6.69 -1.61 12.34
N LEU A 130 6.25 -0.95 13.42
CA LEU A 130 6.81 0.31 13.89
C LEU A 130 7.75 -0.01 15.04
N ASP A 131 9.02 0.30 14.91
CA ASP A 131 10.04 0.00 15.92
C ASP A 131 10.78 1.28 16.36
N PHE A 132 10.50 1.75 17.56
CA PHE A 132 11.16 2.89 18.17
C PHE A 132 12.38 2.42 18.94
N LYS A 133 13.56 2.65 18.38
CA LYS A 133 14.83 2.25 18.99
C LYS A 133 15.20 3.17 20.16
N VAL A 134 16.00 2.67 21.08
CA VAL A 134 16.56 3.48 22.16
C VAL A 134 17.23 4.72 21.61
N GLY A 135 16.85 5.91 22.08
CA GLY A 135 17.37 7.19 21.63
C GLY A 135 16.48 7.95 20.63
N SER A 136 15.38 7.34 20.13
CA SER A 136 14.43 7.97 19.20
C SER A 136 13.36 8.84 19.89
N SER A 137 13.70 9.51 20.98
CA SER A 137 12.73 10.28 21.76
C SER A 137 11.92 11.29 20.93
N LYS A 138 10.65 11.50 21.27
CA LYS A 138 9.68 12.36 20.61
C LYS A 138 9.34 11.96 19.16
N SER A 139 9.67 10.73 18.77
CA SER A 139 9.26 10.22 17.48
C SER A 139 7.80 9.79 17.50
N ASP A 140 7.16 9.89 16.33
CA ASP A 140 5.77 9.52 16.12
C ASP A 140 5.66 8.63 14.89
N GLY A 141 4.93 7.51 15.03
CA GLY A 141 4.65 6.60 13.94
C GLY A 141 3.17 6.25 13.88
N SER A 142 2.58 6.37 12.70
CA SER A 142 1.19 5.99 12.48
C SER A 142 1.04 5.02 11.33
N GLU A 143 0.08 4.11 11.46
CA GLU A 143 -0.35 3.20 10.43
C GLU A 143 -1.86 3.17 10.36
N GLU A 144 -2.39 3.35 9.15
CA GLU A 144 -3.81 3.24 8.86
C GLU A 144 -4.03 2.33 7.66
N GLU A 145 -4.77 1.23 7.86
CA GLU A 145 -5.20 0.36 6.78
C GLU A 145 -6.72 0.36 6.65
N ASN A 146 -7.22 0.63 5.43
CA ASN A 146 -8.63 0.55 5.08
C ASN A 146 -8.83 -0.44 3.93
N VAL A 147 -9.56 -1.54 4.18
CA VAL A 147 -9.83 -2.58 3.19
C VAL A 147 -11.32 -2.68 2.91
N ILE A 148 -11.70 -2.58 1.65
CA ILE A 148 -13.07 -2.83 1.19
C ILE A 148 -13.15 -4.23 0.58
N LEU A 149 -14.06 -5.05 1.10
CA LEU A 149 -14.37 -6.38 0.57
C LEU A 149 -15.59 -6.28 -0.32
N LEU A 150 -15.41 -6.53 -1.62
CA LEU A 150 -16.46 -6.57 -2.64
C LEU A 150 -17.09 -7.96 -2.78
N SER A 151 -16.47 -8.99 -2.20
CA SER A 151 -16.96 -10.38 -2.26
C SER A 151 -16.82 -11.05 -0.90
N ASP A 152 -17.73 -11.99 -0.61
CA ASP A 152 -17.75 -12.74 0.65
C ASP A 152 -16.56 -13.70 0.80
N GLU A 153 -15.98 -14.13 -0.30
CA GLU A 153 -14.88 -15.09 -0.35
C GLU A 153 -13.51 -14.41 -0.26
N ALA A 154 -13.43 -13.09 -0.44
CA ALA A 154 -12.19 -12.32 -0.26
C ALA A 154 -11.76 -12.31 1.21
N LYS A 155 -10.45 -12.50 1.46
CA LYS A 155 -9.91 -12.62 2.82
C LYS A 155 -8.73 -11.67 3.02
N SER A 156 -8.83 -10.85 4.06
CA SER A 156 -7.78 -9.93 4.49
C SER A 156 -7.27 -10.32 5.87
N LEU A 157 -5.95 -10.44 6.01
CA LEU A 157 -5.25 -10.62 7.28
C LEU A 157 -4.29 -9.46 7.49
N SER A 158 -4.40 -8.79 8.64
CA SER A 158 -3.49 -7.70 9.02
C SER A 158 -2.84 -8.04 10.36
N VAL A 159 -1.53 -7.86 10.45
CA VAL A 159 -0.70 -8.20 11.61
C VAL A 159 0.20 -6.99 11.93
N PRO A 160 -0.35 -5.95 12.57
CA PRO A 160 0.45 -4.81 13.01
C PRO A 160 1.28 -5.16 14.26
N VAL A 161 2.49 -4.65 14.32
CA VAL A 161 3.43 -4.80 15.44
C VAL A 161 3.97 -3.44 15.84
N LEU A 162 3.90 -3.11 17.13
CA LEU A 162 4.51 -1.92 17.71
C LEU A 162 5.57 -2.35 18.71
N LEU A 163 6.80 -1.97 18.45
CA LEU A 163 7.95 -2.18 19.35
C LEU A 163 8.42 -0.83 19.86
N SER A 164 8.59 -0.71 21.18
CA SER A 164 9.04 0.52 21.79
C SER A 164 10.22 0.24 22.72
N GLY A 165 11.40 0.67 22.30
CA GLY A 165 12.61 0.71 23.12
C GLY A 165 12.85 2.07 23.77
N GLU A 166 11.97 3.05 23.53
CA GLU A 166 12.02 4.43 24.03
C GLU A 166 10.68 4.78 24.66
N ASP A 167 10.69 5.49 25.80
CA ASP A 167 9.47 5.81 26.54
C ASP A 167 8.73 7.05 26.00
N ASP A 168 9.47 8.03 25.46
CA ASP A 168 8.95 9.31 24.97
C ASP A 168 8.65 9.25 23.47
N VAL A 169 7.74 8.37 23.06
CA VAL A 169 7.32 8.19 21.65
C VAL A 169 5.82 8.03 21.55
N ALA A 170 5.26 8.29 20.36
CA ALA A 170 3.88 8.02 20.01
C ALA A 170 3.82 6.97 18.89
N GLY A 171 3.01 5.94 19.08
CA GLY A 171 2.77 4.89 18.08
C GLY A 171 1.29 4.57 17.96
N ASN A 172 0.74 4.59 16.74
CA ASN A 172 -0.67 4.34 16.50
C ASN A 172 -0.86 3.34 15.37
N HIS A 173 -1.81 2.40 15.57
CA HIS A 173 -2.30 1.52 14.53
C HIS A 173 -3.81 1.64 14.40
N ALA A 174 -4.29 1.73 13.18
CA ALA A 174 -5.71 1.67 12.87
C ALA A 174 -5.92 0.74 11.66
N ALA A 175 -6.74 -0.28 11.81
CA ALA A 175 -7.08 -1.17 10.71
C ALA A 175 -8.60 -1.33 10.60
N SER A 176 -9.14 -1.08 9.42
CA SER A 176 -10.52 -1.34 9.09
C SER A 176 -10.62 -2.30 7.90
N CYS A 177 -11.44 -3.32 8.05
CA CYS A 177 -11.75 -4.24 6.97
C CYS A 177 -13.25 -4.55 6.99
N GLY A 178 -13.94 -4.24 5.92
CA GLY A 178 -15.38 -4.43 5.87
C GLY A 178 -15.92 -4.48 4.45
N LYS A 179 -17.16 -4.98 4.35
CA LYS A 179 -17.94 -4.91 3.12
C LYS A 179 -18.44 -3.49 2.89
N LEU A 180 -18.86 -3.22 1.67
CA LEU A 180 -19.57 -1.99 1.37
C LEU A 180 -20.85 -1.90 2.20
N ASP A 181 -21.12 -0.70 2.71
CA ASP A 181 -22.37 -0.43 3.40
C ASP A 181 -23.55 -0.45 2.42
N GLU A 182 -24.43 -1.43 2.58
CA GLU A 182 -25.55 -1.63 1.68
C GLU A 182 -26.54 -0.45 1.67
N GLU A 183 -26.68 0.29 2.78
CA GLU A 183 -27.53 1.48 2.83
C GLU A 183 -26.94 2.60 1.97
N SER A 184 -25.62 2.80 2.06
CA SER A 184 -24.90 3.78 1.23
C SER A 184 -24.98 3.39 -0.25
N ILE A 185 -24.78 2.11 -0.59
CA ILE A 185 -24.92 1.61 -1.98
C ILE A 185 -26.35 1.83 -2.48
N PHE A 186 -27.35 1.45 -1.69
CA PHE A 186 -28.76 1.68 -2.06
C PHE A 186 -29.07 3.18 -2.27
N TYR A 187 -28.57 4.04 -1.41
CA TYR A 187 -28.73 5.50 -1.56
C TYR A 187 -28.14 6.00 -2.88
N ILE A 188 -26.92 5.58 -3.22
CA ILE A 188 -26.26 5.96 -4.48
C ILE A 188 -27.07 5.43 -5.69
N MET A 189 -27.52 4.18 -5.63
CA MET A 189 -28.37 3.58 -6.66
C MET A 189 -29.70 4.32 -6.84
N SER A 190 -30.29 4.84 -5.76
CA SER A 190 -31.53 5.64 -5.82
C SER A 190 -31.37 6.96 -6.59
N ARG A 191 -30.14 7.38 -6.84
CA ARG A 191 -29.78 8.53 -7.69
C ARG A 191 -29.56 8.16 -9.17
N GLY A 192 -29.86 6.92 -9.55
CA GLY A 192 -29.84 6.45 -10.94
C GLY A 192 -28.58 5.71 -11.37
N LEU A 193 -27.68 5.39 -10.44
CA LEU A 193 -26.50 4.57 -10.74
C LEU A 193 -26.85 3.08 -10.62
N THR A 194 -26.19 2.26 -11.45
CA THR A 194 -26.17 0.80 -11.26
C THR A 194 -25.36 0.44 -10.01
N ARG A 195 -25.51 -0.79 -9.52
CA ARG A 195 -24.72 -1.27 -8.38
C ARG A 195 -23.21 -1.19 -8.65
N SER A 196 -22.75 -1.62 -9.82
CA SER A 196 -21.34 -1.57 -10.23
C SER A 196 -20.82 -0.13 -10.25
N GLU A 197 -21.60 0.83 -10.75
CA GLU A 197 -21.21 2.25 -10.71
C GLU A 197 -21.15 2.81 -9.29
N ALA A 198 -22.06 2.39 -8.41
CA ALA A 198 -22.06 2.78 -7.01
C ALA A 198 -20.81 2.23 -6.27
N GLU A 199 -20.51 0.96 -6.45
CA GLU A 199 -19.30 0.32 -5.91
C GLU A 199 -18.04 1.00 -6.44
N SER A 200 -17.96 1.26 -7.74
CA SER A 200 -16.84 1.99 -8.36
C SER A 200 -16.68 3.39 -7.75
N LEU A 201 -17.77 4.09 -7.50
CA LEU A 201 -17.73 5.42 -6.89
C LEU A 201 -17.09 5.38 -5.50
N VAL A 202 -17.45 4.38 -4.67
CA VAL A 202 -16.88 4.22 -3.33
C VAL A 202 -15.38 3.88 -3.40
N ILE A 203 -14.98 2.94 -4.28
CA ILE A 203 -13.56 2.60 -4.46
C ILE A 203 -12.77 3.82 -4.95
N ASN A 204 -13.28 4.53 -5.95
CA ASN A 204 -12.63 5.72 -6.48
C ASN A 204 -12.43 6.79 -5.40
N SER A 205 -13.38 6.96 -4.48
CA SER A 205 -13.26 7.93 -3.39
C SER A 205 -12.09 7.61 -2.44
N ARG A 206 -11.70 6.34 -2.31
CA ARG A 206 -10.56 5.90 -1.50
C ARG A 206 -9.23 6.02 -2.23
N PHE A 207 -9.24 5.84 -3.55
CA PHE A 207 -8.02 5.80 -4.35
C PHE A 207 -7.63 7.17 -4.93
N ILE A 208 -8.57 8.12 -4.99
CA ILE A 208 -8.34 9.42 -5.64
C ILE A 208 -7.19 10.21 -5.00
N GLY A 209 -7.10 10.23 -3.66
CA GLY A 209 -6.08 10.99 -2.95
C GLY A 209 -4.65 10.62 -3.37
N PRO A 210 -4.24 9.35 -3.23
CA PRO A 210 -2.93 8.89 -3.69
C PRO A 210 -2.72 9.05 -5.19
N ILE A 211 -3.74 8.80 -6.03
CA ILE A 211 -3.59 8.89 -7.49
C ILE A 211 -3.39 10.34 -7.93
N ASP A 212 -4.05 11.30 -7.30
CA ASP A 212 -3.91 12.71 -7.63
C ASP A 212 -2.52 13.29 -7.29
N GLN A 213 -1.74 12.57 -6.47
CA GLN A 213 -0.35 12.95 -6.20
C GLN A 213 0.61 12.72 -7.38
N LEU A 214 0.21 11.92 -8.36
CA LEU A 214 0.98 11.78 -9.61
C LEU A 214 0.94 13.07 -10.40
N ASP A 215 2.10 13.54 -10.86
CA ASP A 215 2.21 14.72 -11.72
C ASP A 215 2.01 14.38 -13.23
N ASP A 216 1.93 13.09 -13.57
CA ASP A 216 1.82 12.57 -14.95
C ASP A 216 0.40 12.06 -15.24
N GLU A 217 -0.35 12.83 -16.01
CA GLU A 217 -1.72 12.51 -16.40
C GLU A 217 -1.82 11.18 -17.18
N THR A 218 -0.80 10.83 -17.97
CA THR A 218 -0.80 9.54 -18.70
C THR A 218 -0.79 8.35 -17.75
N HIS A 219 -0.03 8.42 -16.67
CA HIS A 219 -0.01 7.35 -15.66
C HIS A 219 -1.28 7.38 -14.81
N LYS A 220 -1.83 8.54 -14.47
CA LYS A 220 -3.15 8.63 -13.80
C LYS A 220 -4.23 7.93 -14.61
N GLU A 221 -4.34 8.25 -15.90
CA GLU A 221 -5.31 7.61 -16.79
C GLU A 221 -5.14 6.08 -16.86
N LYS A 222 -3.90 5.60 -16.94
CA LYS A 222 -3.61 4.15 -16.94
C LYS A 222 -4.07 3.49 -15.66
N ILE A 223 -3.80 4.09 -14.51
CA ILE A 223 -4.23 3.58 -13.20
C ILE A 223 -5.75 3.53 -13.12
N TRP A 224 -6.45 4.62 -13.48
CA TRP A 224 -7.91 4.64 -13.48
C TRP A 224 -8.54 3.65 -14.46
N ASN A 225 -7.95 3.49 -15.63
CA ASN A 225 -8.41 2.48 -16.59
C ASN A 225 -8.22 1.07 -16.06
N LYS A 226 -7.12 0.80 -15.34
CA LYS A 226 -6.90 -0.49 -14.70
C LYS A 226 -7.90 -0.76 -13.57
N VAL A 227 -8.20 0.22 -12.75
CA VAL A 227 -9.24 0.11 -11.70
C VAL A 227 -10.61 -0.20 -12.34
N LYS A 228 -10.98 0.50 -13.41
CA LYS A 228 -12.22 0.23 -14.15
C LYS A 228 -12.27 -1.17 -14.76
N GLU A 229 -11.15 -1.63 -15.36
CA GLU A 229 -11.03 -2.99 -15.90
C GLU A 229 -11.31 -4.06 -14.85
N ILE A 230 -10.75 -3.88 -13.63
CA ILE A 230 -10.95 -4.83 -12.52
C ILE A 230 -12.39 -4.79 -12.00
N MET A 231 -13.01 -3.63 -11.96
CA MET A 231 -14.40 -3.48 -11.52
C MET A 231 -15.41 -4.13 -12.47
N GLY A 232 -15.16 -4.15 -13.78
CA GLY A 232 -16.00 -4.77 -14.82
C GLY A 232 -16.90 -3.77 -15.48
#